data_d00946eef1c59f547eddd41696ae9cec
#
_entry.id   d00946eef1c59f547eddd41696ae9cec
#
_cell.length_a   1.000
_cell.length_b   1.000
_cell.length_c   1.000
_cell.angle_alpha   90.00
_cell.angle_beta   90.00
_cell.angle_gamma   90.00
#
_symmetry.space_group_name_H-M   'P 1'
#
loop_
_entity.id
_entity.type
_entity.pdbx_description
1 polymer ?
#
loop_
_entity_poly.entity_id
_entity_poly.type
_entity_poly.pdbx_seq_one_letter_code
_entity_poly.pdbx_strand_id
1 'polypeptide(L)'
;VAKADCEYPIDSREAALQYEFLKNLPKRMKNVGLYGALIQNSIQKTSWKQFGFLKFDEQMNLIFAVMLYIMEQSLREENCTMDDIGAYIDTINTRYLGKEISYDDCRKLGDFVVNVILSNEGRAMYFDGYDFEENDYHIMHISYVANRIVYLDQEVRRTSYYLTDDGYNLILSTLEIENNMKLTIHEMIFQMHLEKQSYDKAVDEIKNVFNLMRIQLQKIQEAMGKIRRNALNYSVKDYEEIGLENLDTISDTKEKFFLRTCVRQHSF
;
A
#
# COMPACT_ATOMS: atom_id res chain seq x y z
N VAL A 1 6.02 53.15 -7.29
CA VAL A 1 5.17 52.29 -8.10
C VAL A 1 4.32 51.49 -7.11
N ALA A 2 3.03 51.85 -7.02
CA ALA A 2 2.06 51.24 -6.10
C ALA A 2 1.78 49.78 -6.51
N LYS A 3 1.89 48.87 -5.55
CA LYS A 3 1.31 47.51 -5.68
C LYS A 3 -0.22 47.67 -5.59
N ALA A 4 -0.90 47.28 -6.65
CA ALA A 4 -2.35 47.16 -6.66
C ALA A 4 -2.70 45.89 -5.86
N ASP A 5 -3.24 46.06 -4.67
CA ASP A 5 -3.90 45.02 -3.91
C ASP A 5 -5.23 44.74 -4.61
N CYS A 6 -5.25 43.70 -5.44
CA CYS A 6 -6.49 43.05 -5.91
C CYS A 6 -6.97 42.09 -4.83
N GLU A 7 -7.64 42.63 -3.81
CA GLU A 7 -8.50 41.84 -2.93
C GLU A 7 -9.80 41.53 -3.70
N TYR A 8 -9.87 40.34 -4.31
CA TYR A 8 -11.16 39.75 -4.63
C TYR A 8 -11.72 39.17 -3.33
N PRO A 9 -12.94 39.49 -2.90
CA PRO A 9 -13.56 38.85 -1.77
C PRO A 9 -13.85 37.39 -2.17
N ILE A 10 -12.98 36.45 -1.75
CA ILE A 10 -13.23 35.03 -1.86
C ILE A 10 -14.45 34.76 -0.96
N ASP A 11 -15.52 34.20 -1.54
CA ASP A 11 -16.69 33.79 -0.78
C ASP A 11 -16.22 32.87 0.37
N SER A 12 -16.63 33.21 1.58
CA SER A 12 -16.22 32.51 2.80
C SER A 12 -16.50 30.99 2.76
N ARG A 13 -17.44 30.55 1.91
CA ARG A 13 -17.74 29.14 1.66
C ARG A 13 -16.70 28.47 0.74
N GLU A 14 -16.24 29.15 -0.30
CA GLU A 14 -15.17 28.64 -1.18
C GLU A 14 -13.82 28.58 -0.44
N ALA A 15 -13.51 29.57 0.37
CA ALA A 15 -12.33 29.55 1.23
C ALA A 15 -12.37 28.38 2.23
N ALA A 16 -13.51 28.13 2.88
CA ALA A 16 -13.69 27.02 3.81
C ALA A 16 -13.56 25.64 3.13
N LEU A 17 -14.09 25.49 1.91
CA LEU A 17 -13.95 24.26 1.13
C LEU A 17 -12.51 24.04 0.67
N GLN A 18 -11.80 25.07 0.22
CA GLN A 18 -10.38 24.96 -0.13
C GLN A 18 -9.52 24.56 1.06
N TYR A 19 -9.78 25.11 2.24
CA TYR A 19 -9.08 24.73 3.47
C TYR A 19 -9.28 23.28 3.85
N GLU A 20 -10.49 22.73 3.70
CA GLU A 20 -10.79 21.33 4.05
C GLU A 20 -10.03 20.35 3.15
N PHE A 21 -9.85 20.65 1.87
CA PHE A 21 -9.03 19.85 0.97
C PHE A 21 -7.54 19.91 1.28
N LEU A 22 -7.03 21.03 1.75
CA LEU A 22 -5.62 21.23 2.09
C LEU A 22 -5.26 20.67 3.47
N LYS A 23 -6.21 20.60 4.39
CA LYS A 23 -6.03 20.11 5.75
C LYS A 23 -5.39 18.70 5.82
N ASN A 24 -5.68 17.82 4.87
CA ASN A 24 -5.14 16.47 4.80
C ASN A 24 -4.00 16.34 3.78
N LEU A 25 -3.50 17.45 3.25
CA LEU A 25 -2.45 17.41 2.22
C LEU A 25 -1.17 16.71 2.70
N PRO A 26 -0.64 16.92 3.92
CA PRO A 26 0.56 16.22 4.37
C PRO A 26 0.41 14.70 4.31
N LYS A 27 -0.73 14.14 4.72
CA LYS A 27 -1.00 12.69 4.63
C LYS A 27 -1.03 12.19 3.18
N ARG A 28 -1.57 12.98 2.24
CA ARG A 28 -1.57 12.65 0.81
C ARG A 28 -0.18 12.73 0.23
N MET A 29 0.57 13.74 0.62
CA MET A 29 1.96 13.93 0.19
C MET A 29 2.87 12.82 0.71
N LYS A 30 2.55 12.18 1.84
CA LYS A 30 3.27 10.99 2.27
C LYS A 30 3.19 9.87 1.22
N ASN A 31 2.02 9.62 0.64
CA ASN A 31 1.88 8.62 -0.43
C ASN A 31 2.70 8.99 -1.68
N VAL A 32 2.74 10.26 -2.06
CA VAL A 32 3.60 10.76 -3.14
C VAL A 32 5.08 10.55 -2.79
N GLY A 33 5.45 10.82 -1.54
CA GLY A 33 6.80 10.61 -1.02
C GLY A 33 7.25 9.15 -1.07
N LEU A 34 6.33 8.20 -0.80
CA LEU A 34 6.62 6.76 -0.91
C LEU A 34 7.06 6.39 -2.32
N TYR A 35 6.36 6.84 -3.35
CA TYR A 35 6.80 6.61 -4.74
C TYR A 35 8.06 7.39 -5.08
N GLY A 36 8.11 8.67 -4.70
CA GLY A 36 9.22 9.56 -5.01
C GLY A 36 10.54 9.06 -4.45
N ALA A 37 10.59 8.68 -3.18
CA ALA A 37 11.80 8.17 -2.53
C ALA A 37 12.27 6.84 -3.13
N LEU A 38 11.34 5.92 -3.43
CA LEU A 38 11.66 4.65 -4.07
C LEU A 38 12.27 4.84 -5.46
N ILE A 39 11.62 5.64 -6.29
CA ILE A 39 12.07 5.93 -7.66
C ILE A 39 13.44 6.61 -7.62
N GLN A 40 13.60 7.64 -6.80
CA GLN A 40 14.86 8.37 -6.67
C GLN A 40 16.00 7.44 -6.23
N ASN A 41 15.75 6.60 -5.24
CA ASN A 41 16.76 5.66 -4.74
C ASN A 41 17.13 4.60 -5.80
N SER A 42 16.15 4.09 -6.55
CA SER A 42 16.40 3.12 -7.62
C SER A 42 17.21 3.70 -8.78
N ILE A 43 16.83 4.88 -9.30
CA ILE A 43 17.47 5.50 -10.48
C ILE A 43 18.93 5.86 -10.21
N GLN A 44 19.27 6.24 -8.98
CA GLN A 44 20.63 6.63 -8.62
C GLN A 44 21.63 5.47 -8.60
N LYS A 45 21.16 4.22 -8.60
CA LYS A 45 22.03 3.04 -8.47
C LYS A 45 22.45 2.52 -9.83
N THR A 46 23.76 2.49 -10.06
CA THR A 46 24.36 1.96 -11.30
C THR A 46 24.45 0.44 -11.32
N SER A 47 24.32 -0.21 -10.17
CA SER A 47 24.46 -1.66 -9.99
C SER A 47 23.42 -2.48 -10.76
N TRP A 48 22.31 -1.88 -11.19
CA TRP A 48 21.33 -2.54 -12.05
C TRP A 48 21.91 -3.12 -13.32
N LYS A 49 22.94 -2.45 -13.88
CA LYS A 49 23.59 -2.85 -15.14
C LYS A 49 24.25 -4.22 -15.06
N GLN A 50 24.83 -4.56 -13.90
CA GLN A 50 25.51 -5.84 -13.72
C GLN A 50 24.56 -7.04 -13.71
N PHE A 51 23.28 -6.79 -13.42
CA PHE A 51 22.21 -7.80 -13.45
C PHE A 51 21.39 -7.77 -14.74
N GLY A 52 21.73 -6.91 -15.71
CA GLY A 52 21.03 -6.81 -16.98
C GLY A 52 19.68 -6.06 -16.93
N PHE A 53 19.40 -5.33 -15.85
CA PHE A 53 18.20 -4.51 -15.71
C PHE A 53 18.50 -3.06 -16.11
N LEU A 54 18.45 -2.80 -17.42
CA LEU A 54 18.84 -1.51 -17.98
C LEU A 54 17.68 -0.51 -18.03
N LYS A 55 16.45 -0.99 -18.12
CA LYS A 55 15.26 -0.15 -18.24
C LYS A 55 14.64 0.09 -16.87
N PHE A 56 14.16 1.31 -16.65
CA PHE A 56 13.46 1.70 -15.44
C PHE A 56 12.25 0.81 -15.15
N ASP A 57 11.47 0.50 -16.19
CA ASP A 57 10.27 -0.34 -16.07
C ASP A 57 10.63 -1.74 -15.54
N GLU A 58 11.71 -2.35 -16.05
CA GLU A 58 12.18 -3.66 -15.57
C GLU A 58 12.58 -3.61 -14.09
N GLN A 59 13.25 -2.53 -13.68
CA GLN A 59 13.67 -2.32 -12.29
C GLN A 59 12.46 -2.21 -11.36
N MET A 60 11.49 -1.38 -11.74
CA MET A 60 10.27 -1.18 -10.94
C MET A 60 9.46 -2.49 -10.85
N ASN A 61 9.26 -3.19 -11.95
CA ASN A 61 8.56 -4.47 -11.94
C ASN A 61 9.22 -5.49 -11.01
N LEU A 62 10.56 -5.57 -10.98
CA LEU A 62 11.26 -6.46 -10.08
C LEU A 62 11.11 -6.02 -8.60
N ILE A 63 11.27 -4.73 -8.32
CA ILE A 63 11.12 -4.20 -6.95
C ILE A 63 9.73 -4.53 -6.41
N PHE A 64 8.69 -4.24 -7.17
CA PHE A 64 7.32 -4.53 -6.75
C PHE A 64 7.05 -6.04 -6.63
N ALA A 65 7.60 -6.86 -7.51
CA ALA A 65 7.49 -8.32 -7.40
C ALA A 65 8.12 -8.84 -6.10
N VAL A 66 9.31 -8.34 -5.73
CA VAL A 66 9.97 -8.69 -4.47
C VAL A 66 9.17 -8.21 -3.27
N MET A 67 8.64 -6.99 -3.30
CA MET A 67 7.80 -6.47 -2.22
C MET A 67 6.51 -7.30 -2.05
N LEU A 68 5.85 -7.67 -3.15
CA LEU A 68 4.67 -8.54 -3.13
C LEU A 68 5.00 -9.91 -2.53
N TYR A 69 6.14 -10.47 -2.87
CA TYR A 69 6.60 -11.73 -2.28
C TYR A 69 6.81 -11.62 -0.76
N ILE A 70 7.52 -10.58 -0.31
CA ILE A 70 7.72 -10.33 1.13
C ILE A 70 6.37 -10.15 1.85
N MET A 71 5.43 -9.44 1.22
CA MET A 71 4.07 -9.28 1.73
C MET A 71 3.36 -10.63 1.86
N GLU A 72 3.40 -11.46 0.83
CA GLU A 72 2.77 -12.79 0.84
C GLU A 72 3.32 -13.68 1.95
N GLN A 73 4.65 -13.73 2.14
CA GLN A 73 5.27 -14.48 3.22
C GLN A 73 4.81 -13.96 4.59
N SER A 74 4.75 -12.63 4.76
CA SER A 74 4.28 -12.01 6.01
C SER A 74 2.82 -12.35 6.31
N LEU A 75 1.96 -12.39 5.29
CA LEU A 75 0.54 -12.75 5.43
C LEU A 75 0.32 -14.23 5.76
N ARG A 76 1.25 -15.09 5.36
CA ARG A 76 1.26 -16.53 5.72
C ARG A 76 1.91 -16.81 7.07
N GLU A 77 2.39 -15.78 7.76
CA GLU A 77 3.18 -15.90 9.00
C GLU A 77 4.49 -16.71 8.80
N GLU A 78 4.99 -16.76 7.58
CA GLU A 78 6.23 -17.44 7.21
C GLU A 78 7.43 -16.49 7.33
N ASN A 79 8.60 -17.06 7.57
CA ASN A 79 9.84 -16.31 7.56
C ASN A 79 10.27 -16.06 6.11
N CYS A 80 10.68 -14.84 5.81
CA CYS A 80 11.19 -14.45 4.49
C CYS A 80 12.67 -14.10 4.61
N THR A 81 13.54 -15.05 4.32
CA THR A 81 15.00 -14.86 4.36
C THR A 81 15.52 -14.36 3.01
N MET A 82 16.80 -13.94 2.97
CA MET A 82 17.43 -13.54 1.71
C MET A 82 17.56 -14.72 0.73
N ASP A 83 17.69 -15.94 1.23
CA ASP A 83 17.74 -17.15 0.41
C ASP A 83 16.38 -17.40 -0.27
N ASP A 84 15.27 -17.17 0.45
CA ASP A 84 13.92 -17.28 -0.11
C ASP A 84 13.65 -16.23 -1.18
N ILE A 85 14.09 -14.98 -0.95
CA ILE A 85 13.99 -13.90 -1.92
C ILE A 85 14.82 -14.20 -3.17
N GLY A 86 16.03 -14.72 -3.00
CA GLY A 86 16.90 -15.15 -4.11
C GLY A 86 16.26 -16.26 -4.94
N ALA A 87 15.70 -17.27 -4.30
CA ALA A 87 14.99 -18.38 -4.96
C ALA A 87 13.73 -17.90 -5.70
N TYR A 88 13.01 -16.94 -5.12
CA TYR A 88 11.87 -16.31 -5.80
C TYR A 88 12.30 -15.55 -7.05
N ILE A 89 13.37 -14.73 -6.97
CA ILE A 89 13.90 -13.99 -8.13
C ILE A 89 14.37 -14.96 -9.22
N ASP A 90 15.05 -16.04 -8.87
CA ASP A 90 15.46 -17.08 -9.82
C ASP A 90 14.26 -17.70 -10.52
N THR A 91 13.20 -18.00 -9.77
CA THR A 91 11.96 -18.55 -10.31
C THR A 91 11.30 -17.61 -11.32
N ILE A 92 11.14 -16.33 -10.98
CA ILE A 92 10.53 -15.34 -11.89
C ILE A 92 11.45 -15.02 -13.07
N ASN A 93 12.76 -15.03 -12.86
CA ASN A 93 13.72 -14.84 -13.94
C ASN A 93 13.63 -15.96 -14.96
N THR A 94 13.66 -17.21 -14.51
CA THR A 94 13.58 -18.39 -15.39
C THR A 94 12.26 -18.44 -16.15
N ARG A 95 11.15 -18.05 -15.54
CA ARG A 95 9.81 -18.16 -16.17
C ARG A 95 9.43 -16.97 -17.03
N TYR A 96 9.84 -15.75 -16.66
CA TYR A 96 9.26 -14.53 -17.22
C TYR A 96 10.28 -13.50 -17.70
N LEU A 97 11.40 -13.30 -16.99
CA LEU A 97 12.31 -12.19 -17.29
C LEU A 97 13.39 -12.59 -18.30
N GLY A 98 13.83 -13.85 -18.29
CA GLY A 98 14.81 -14.40 -19.23
C GLY A 98 16.17 -13.70 -19.24
N LYS A 99 16.61 -13.18 -18.07
CA LYS A 99 17.94 -12.57 -17.94
C LYS A 99 18.99 -13.66 -17.77
N GLU A 100 20.15 -13.48 -18.38
CA GLU A 100 21.31 -14.40 -18.27
C GLU A 100 22.05 -14.13 -16.94
N ILE A 101 21.43 -14.45 -15.81
CA ILE A 101 21.99 -14.32 -14.47
C ILE A 101 21.97 -15.67 -13.76
N SER A 102 23.00 -15.96 -12.98
CA SER A 102 23.08 -17.19 -12.18
C SER A 102 22.19 -17.12 -10.94
N TYR A 103 21.96 -18.27 -10.28
CA TYR A 103 21.25 -18.32 -8.99
C TYR A 103 21.94 -17.45 -7.94
N ASP A 104 23.28 -17.46 -7.87
CA ASP A 104 24.03 -16.62 -6.94
C ASP A 104 23.84 -15.13 -7.24
N ASP A 105 23.68 -14.77 -8.51
CA ASP A 105 23.40 -13.38 -8.90
C ASP A 105 21.96 -13.00 -8.61
N CYS A 106 20.99 -13.94 -8.69
CA CYS A 106 19.61 -13.71 -8.23
C CYS A 106 19.57 -13.41 -6.72
N ARG A 107 20.38 -14.10 -5.92
CA ARG A 107 20.51 -13.82 -4.48
C ARG A 107 21.14 -12.45 -4.20
N LYS A 108 22.22 -12.09 -4.92
CA LYS A 108 22.84 -10.75 -4.84
C LYS A 108 21.87 -9.66 -5.30
N LEU A 109 21.07 -9.93 -6.33
CA LEU A 109 20.03 -9.03 -6.80
C LEU A 109 18.94 -8.83 -5.75
N GLY A 110 18.54 -9.89 -5.04
CA GLY A 110 17.65 -9.81 -3.89
C GLY A 110 18.22 -8.92 -2.77
N ASP A 111 19.48 -9.15 -2.42
CA ASP A 111 20.17 -8.32 -1.43
C ASP A 111 20.24 -6.84 -1.87
N PHE A 112 20.55 -6.60 -3.13
CA PHE A 112 20.58 -5.26 -3.70
C PHE A 112 19.19 -4.59 -3.65
N VAL A 113 18.12 -5.29 -4.03
CA VAL A 113 16.77 -4.73 -3.97
C VAL A 113 16.35 -4.42 -2.53
N VAL A 114 16.53 -5.36 -1.60
CA VAL A 114 16.06 -5.20 -0.23
C VAL A 114 16.93 -4.24 0.58
N ASN A 115 18.25 -4.45 0.60
CA ASN A 115 19.15 -3.71 1.50
C ASN A 115 19.61 -2.39 0.89
N VAL A 116 19.77 -2.29 -0.44
CA VAL A 116 20.25 -1.06 -1.08
C VAL A 116 19.12 -0.17 -1.55
N ILE A 117 18.08 -0.74 -2.18
CA ILE A 117 16.97 0.07 -2.72
C ILE A 117 15.92 0.34 -1.64
N LEU A 118 15.33 -0.72 -1.04
CA LEU A 118 14.20 -0.59 -0.12
C LEU A 118 14.61 -0.10 1.28
N SER A 119 15.83 -0.42 1.73
CA SER A 119 16.36 0.01 3.03
C SER A 119 17.38 1.14 2.93
N ASN A 120 17.69 1.64 1.73
CA ASN A 120 18.68 2.70 1.48
C ASN A 120 20.00 2.49 2.23
N GLU A 121 20.53 1.26 2.23
CA GLU A 121 21.76 0.90 2.94
C GLU A 121 21.71 1.20 4.46
N GLY A 122 20.51 1.16 5.04
CA GLY A 122 20.26 1.50 6.45
C GLY A 122 20.22 3.00 6.75
N ARG A 123 20.30 3.86 5.74
CA ARG A 123 20.17 5.31 5.90
C ARG A 123 18.71 5.71 5.94
N ALA A 124 18.37 6.67 6.79
CA ALA A 124 17.01 7.20 6.85
C ALA A 124 16.58 7.78 5.49
N MET A 125 15.37 7.40 5.07
CA MET A 125 14.68 8.01 3.96
C MET A 125 13.60 8.93 4.50
N TYR A 126 13.41 10.07 3.85
CA TYR A 126 12.41 11.05 4.25
C TYR A 126 11.88 11.80 3.05
N PHE A 127 10.73 12.38 3.24
CA PHE A 127 10.08 13.28 2.29
C PHE A 127 9.49 14.47 3.06
N ASP A 128 9.69 15.66 2.55
CA ASP A 128 9.19 16.89 3.18
C ASP A 128 7.81 17.22 2.61
N GLY A 129 6.77 17.14 3.46
CA GLY A 129 5.42 17.54 3.12
C GLY A 129 5.10 18.91 3.69
N TYR A 130 4.54 19.80 2.87
CA TYR A 130 4.12 21.10 3.33
C TYR A 130 2.76 21.05 4.01
N ASP A 131 2.68 21.59 5.23
CA ASP A 131 1.44 21.74 5.97
C ASP A 131 0.93 23.18 5.81
N PHE A 132 -0.25 23.36 5.22
CA PHE A 132 -0.86 24.66 4.99
C PHE A 132 -1.52 25.25 6.25
N GLU A 133 -1.78 24.44 7.30
CA GLU A 133 -2.31 24.94 8.57
C GLU A 133 -1.18 25.54 9.42
N GLU A 134 -0.05 24.83 9.49
CA GLU A 134 1.12 25.27 10.25
C GLU A 134 2.05 26.18 9.44
N ASN A 135 1.84 26.24 8.11
CA ASN A 135 2.61 27.02 7.15
C ASN A 135 4.11 26.67 7.17
N ASP A 136 4.42 25.37 7.32
CA ASP A 136 5.78 24.83 7.43
C ASP A 136 5.90 23.45 6.79
N TYR A 137 7.13 22.97 6.63
CA TYR A 137 7.42 21.61 6.13
C TYR A 137 7.52 20.63 7.27
N HIS A 138 6.85 19.49 7.12
CA HIS A 138 6.96 18.34 8.01
C HIS A 138 7.78 17.23 7.38
N ILE A 139 8.82 16.78 8.10
CA ILE A 139 9.66 15.66 7.69
C ILE A 139 8.90 14.36 7.95
N MET A 140 8.61 13.63 6.89
CA MET A 140 7.98 12.33 6.94
C MET A 140 9.01 11.24 6.71
N HIS A 141 9.26 10.43 7.72
CA HIS A 141 10.15 9.28 7.59
C HIS A 141 9.48 8.17 6.77
N ILE A 142 10.27 7.55 5.90
CA ILE A 142 9.85 6.49 5.00
C ILE A 142 10.71 5.25 5.28
N SER A 143 10.05 4.12 5.44
CA SER A 143 10.70 2.82 5.58
C SER A 143 9.83 1.74 4.94
N TYR A 144 10.33 1.04 3.92
CA TYR A 144 9.52 0.04 3.20
C TYR A 144 9.63 -1.35 3.81
N VAL A 145 10.82 -1.71 4.28
CA VAL A 145 11.15 -3.05 4.77
C VAL A 145 11.85 -2.93 6.12
N ALA A 146 11.51 -3.83 7.02
CA ALA A 146 12.22 -4.04 8.25
C ALA A 146 12.68 -5.50 8.34
N ASN A 147 13.54 -5.79 9.29
CA ASN A 147 14.05 -7.14 9.49
C ASN A 147 13.98 -7.55 10.96
N ARG A 148 13.97 -8.84 11.17
CA ARG A 148 14.08 -9.47 12.49
C ARG A 148 15.01 -10.67 12.41
N ILE A 149 15.62 -11.00 13.55
CA ILE A 149 16.42 -12.20 13.66
C ILE A 149 15.49 -13.36 13.98
N VAL A 150 15.63 -14.43 13.22
CA VAL A 150 14.91 -15.68 13.42
C VAL A 150 15.91 -16.82 13.58
N TYR A 151 15.51 -17.86 14.30
CA TYR A 151 16.32 -19.08 14.47
C TYR A 151 15.59 -20.20 13.73
N LEU A 152 16.27 -20.74 12.70
CA LEU A 152 15.81 -21.93 12.01
C LEU A 152 16.45 -23.12 12.72
N ASP A 153 15.68 -24.16 13.02
CA ASP A 153 16.11 -25.39 13.69
C ASP A 153 16.86 -25.18 15.02
N GLN A 154 16.51 -24.11 15.75
CA GLN A 154 17.05 -23.70 17.06
C GLN A 154 18.55 -23.29 17.06
N GLU A 155 19.31 -23.50 16.00
CA GLU A 155 20.75 -23.24 15.97
C GLU A 155 21.18 -22.20 14.93
N VAL A 156 20.50 -22.12 13.79
CA VAL A 156 20.92 -21.25 12.69
C VAL A 156 20.23 -19.91 12.74
N ARG A 157 20.99 -18.88 13.12
CA ARG A 157 20.54 -17.49 13.11
C ARG A 157 20.42 -16.98 11.67
N ARG A 158 19.22 -16.49 11.30
CA ARG A 158 18.93 -15.90 10.00
C ARG A 158 18.22 -14.56 10.17
N THR A 159 18.33 -13.71 9.16
CA THR A 159 17.57 -12.46 9.06
C THR A 159 16.34 -12.72 8.22
N SER A 160 15.16 -12.44 8.77
CA SER A 160 13.88 -12.47 8.07
C SER A 160 13.41 -11.04 7.81
N TYR A 161 12.92 -10.78 6.61
CA TYR A 161 12.44 -9.48 6.16
C TYR A 161 10.92 -9.44 6.14
N TYR A 162 10.34 -8.28 6.41
CA TYR A 162 8.90 -8.04 6.36
C TYR A 162 8.63 -6.59 5.96
N LEU A 163 7.45 -6.32 5.38
CA LEU A 163 7.07 -4.97 5.02
C LEU A 163 6.68 -4.18 6.27
N THR A 164 7.04 -2.90 6.28
CA THR A 164 6.52 -1.93 7.24
C THR A 164 5.14 -1.42 6.81
N ASP A 165 4.51 -0.59 7.64
CA ASP A 165 3.25 0.10 7.29
C ASP A 165 3.39 0.90 5.97
N ASP A 166 4.54 1.55 5.76
CA ASP A 166 4.81 2.32 4.54
C ASP A 166 4.97 1.38 3.33
N GLY A 167 5.63 0.23 3.51
CA GLY A 167 5.74 -0.80 2.47
C GLY A 167 4.38 -1.37 2.08
N TYR A 168 3.53 -1.68 3.05
CA TYR A 168 2.15 -2.09 2.79
C TYR A 168 1.35 -0.98 2.08
N ASN A 169 1.41 0.26 2.55
CA ASN A 169 0.71 1.38 1.94
C ASN A 169 1.13 1.61 0.48
N LEU A 170 2.43 1.49 0.19
CA LEU A 170 2.93 1.60 -1.18
C LEU A 170 2.32 0.51 -2.07
N ILE A 171 2.39 -0.75 -1.67
CA ILE A 171 1.83 -1.87 -2.44
C ILE A 171 0.32 -1.72 -2.60
N LEU A 172 -0.41 -1.45 -1.51
CA LEU A 172 -1.86 -1.32 -1.53
C LEU A 172 -2.34 -0.16 -2.41
N SER A 173 -1.56 0.90 -2.51
CA SER A 173 -1.90 2.05 -3.37
C SER A 173 -1.74 1.76 -4.87
N THR A 174 -0.99 0.70 -5.25
CA THR A 174 -0.84 0.28 -6.67
C THR A 174 -1.93 -0.68 -7.12
N LEU A 175 -2.63 -1.28 -6.18
CA LEU A 175 -3.57 -2.34 -6.52
C LEU A 175 -4.88 -1.74 -7.04
N GLU A 176 -5.17 -1.93 -8.33
CA GLU A 176 -6.54 -1.95 -8.86
C GLU A 176 -7.21 -3.24 -8.36
N ILE A 177 -7.30 -3.39 -7.05
CA ILE A 177 -7.85 -4.59 -6.46
C ILE A 177 -9.37 -4.53 -6.55
N GLU A 178 -9.96 -5.67 -6.85
CA GLU A 178 -11.35 -5.96 -6.51
C GLU A 178 -11.61 -5.55 -5.07
N ASN A 179 -12.72 -4.87 -4.85
CA ASN A 179 -13.00 -4.23 -3.56
C ASN A 179 -12.98 -5.22 -2.39
N ASN A 180 -13.30 -6.49 -2.64
CA ASN A 180 -13.28 -7.57 -1.65
C ASN A 180 -11.87 -7.87 -1.13
N MET A 181 -10.87 -7.88 -2.01
CA MET A 181 -9.48 -8.14 -1.62
C MET A 181 -8.89 -6.98 -0.82
N LYS A 182 -9.24 -5.72 -1.16
CA LYS A 182 -8.86 -4.55 -0.34
C LYS A 182 -9.36 -4.68 1.09
N LEU A 183 -10.62 -5.09 1.27
CA LEU A 183 -11.20 -5.30 2.59
C LEU A 183 -10.48 -6.39 3.38
N THR A 184 -10.13 -7.50 2.75
CA THR A 184 -9.39 -8.58 3.41
C THR A 184 -8.00 -8.13 3.87
N ILE A 185 -7.30 -7.35 3.06
CA ILE A 185 -5.98 -6.82 3.43
C ILE A 185 -6.09 -5.81 4.57
N HIS A 186 -7.07 -4.91 4.54
CA HIS A 186 -7.31 -3.97 5.65
C HIS A 186 -7.68 -4.71 6.95
N GLU A 187 -8.43 -5.82 6.87
CA GLU A 187 -8.71 -6.68 8.02
C GLU A 187 -7.43 -7.24 8.62
N MET A 188 -6.53 -7.77 7.80
CA MET A 188 -5.25 -8.32 8.27
C MET A 188 -4.37 -7.25 8.91
N ILE A 189 -4.27 -6.06 8.30
CA ILE A 189 -3.52 -4.93 8.85
C ILE A 189 -4.14 -4.48 10.18
N PHE A 190 -5.46 -4.42 10.27
CA PHE A 190 -6.17 -4.10 11.50
C PHE A 190 -5.85 -5.09 12.62
N GLN A 191 -5.89 -6.40 12.35
CA GLN A 191 -5.52 -7.43 13.32
C GLN A 191 -4.08 -7.27 13.78
N MET A 192 -3.15 -7.06 12.85
CA MET A 192 -1.74 -6.82 13.18
C MET A 192 -1.55 -5.61 14.11
N HIS A 193 -2.29 -4.52 13.91
CA HIS A 193 -2.23 -3.35 14.78
C HIS A 193 -2.82 -3.62 16.18
N LEU A 194 -3.88 -4.42 16.26
CA LEU A 194 -4.44 -4.86 17.55
C LEU A 194 -3.46 -5.73 18.33
N GLU A 195 -2.80 -6.68 17.68
CA GLU A 195 -1.80 -7.55 18.30
C GLU A 195 -0.59 -6.78 18.82
N LYS A 196 -0.18 -5.75 18.07
CA LYS A 196 0.91 -4.83 18.46
C LYS A 196 0.47 -3.75 19.45
N GLN A 197 -0.78 -3.76 19.93
CA GLN A 197 -1.36 -2.75 20.81
C GLN A 197 -1.28 -1.31 20.25
N SER A 198 -1.25 -1.18 18.94
CA SER A 198 -1.21 0.12 18.24
C SER A 198 -2.64 0.59 17.94
N TYR A 199 -3.41 0.92 18.97
CA TYR A 199 -4.85 1.21 18.85
C TYR A 199 -5.19 2.39 17.95
N ASP A 200 -4.37 3.43 17.92
CA ASP A 200 -4.59 4.59 17.04
C ASP A 200 -4.55 4.17 15.56
N LYS A 201 -3.58 3.33 15.19
CA LYS A 201 -3.46 2.79 13.83
C LYS A 201 -4.61 1.84 13.49
N ALA A 202 -5.06 1.03 14.46
CA ALA A 202 -6.23 0.18 14.28
C ALA A 202 -7.51 1.00 14.02
N VAL A 203 -7.68 2.14 14.71
CA VAL A 203 -8.79 3.07 14.46
C VAL A 203 -8.72 3.68 13.06
N ASP A 204 -7.52 4.03 12.58
CA ASP A 204 -7.35 4.56 11.23
C ASP A 204 -7.67 3.49 10.17
N GLU A 205 -7.34 2.22 10.39
CA GLU A 205 -7.75 1.12 9.50
C GLU A 205 -9.29 0.94 9.47
N ILE A 206 -9.97 1.06 10.60
CA ILE A 206 -11.43 1.07 10.62
C ILE A 206 -11.98 2.21 9.76
N LYS A 207 -11.42 3.43 9.86
CA LYS A 207 -11.83 4.56 9.01
C LYS A 207 -11.62 4.28 7.53
N ASN A 208 -10.50 3.62 7.16
CA ASN A 208 -10.23 3.22 5.78
C ASN A 208 -11.31 2.25 5.26
N VAL A 209 -11.69 1.26 6.07
CA VAL A 209 -12.77 0.32 5.74
C VAL A 209 -14.10 1.04 5.55
N PHE A 210 -14.47 1.95 6.45
CA PHE A 210 -15.68 2.76 6.30
C PHE A 210 -15.67 3.62 5.03
N ASN A 211 -14.53 4.19 4.66
CA ASN A 211 -14.40 4.94 3.41
C ASN A 211 -14.58 4.04 2.19
N LEU A 212 -14.03 2.84 2.18
CA LEU A 212 -14.25 1.86 1.10
C LEU A 212 -15.73 1.47 0.99
N MET A 213 -16.39 1.21 2.11
CA MET A 213 -17.83 0.94 2.13
C MET A 213 -18.65 2.11 1.58
N ARG A 214 -18.30 3.35 1.92
CA ARG A 214 -18.97 4.55 1.41
C ARG A 214 -18.80 4.68 -0.11
N ILE A 215 -17.61 4.39 -0.64
CA ILE A 215 -17.36 4.38 -2.10
C ILE A 215 -18.21 3.31 -2.79
N GLN A 216 -18.36 2.13 -2.19
CA GLN A 216 -19.22 1.07 -2.73
C GLN A 216 -20.70 1.49 -2.75
N LEU A 217 -21.19 2.06 -1.67
CA LEU A 217 -22.56 2.58 -1.61
C LEU A 217 -22.82 3.66 -2.69
N GLN A 218 -21.84 4.54 -2.93
CA GLN A 218 -21.92 5.53 -3.98
C GLN A 218 -22.01 4.88 -5.37
N LYS A 219 -21.18 3.86 -5.66
CA LYS A 219 -21.25 3.10 -6.92
C LYS A 219 -22.59 2.43 -7.13
N ILE A 220 -23.17 1.85 -6.07
CA ILE A 220 -24.53 1.27 -6.11
C ILE A 220 -25.55 2.35 -6.47
N GLN A 221 -25.51 3.52 -5.82
CA GLN A 221 -26.42 4.63 -6.09
C GLN A 221 -26.27 5.14 -7.52
N GLU A 222 -25.06 5.25 -8.04
CA GLU A 222 -24.78 5.64 -9.43
C GLU A 222 -25.34 4.59 -10.41
N ALA A 223 -25.12 3.30 -10.15
CA ALA A 223 -25.65 2.21 -10.96
C ALA A 223 -27.19 2.24 -10.96
N MET A 224 -27.82 2.38 -9.79
CA MET A 224 -29.29 2.55 -9.67
C MET A 224 -29.77 3.79 -10.44
N GLY A 225 -29.02 4.89 -10.40
CA GLY A 225 -29.32 6.10 -11.16
C GLY A 225 -29.24 5.90 -12.68
N LYS A 226 -28.26 5.13 -13.17
CA LYS A 226 -28.14 4.75 -14.59
C LYS A 226 -29.30 3.87 -15.02
N ILE A 227 -29.65 2.89 -14.23
CA ILE A 227 -30.74 1.97 -14.46
C ILE A 227 -32.10 2.72 -14.53
N ARG A 228 -32.37 3.60 -13.57
CA ARG A 228 -33.59 4.42 -13.58
C ARG A 228 -33.71 5.29 -14.82
N ARG A 229 -32.60 5.79 -15.36
CA ARG A 229 -32.60 6.64 -16.56
C ARG A 229 -32.74 5.83 -17.86
N ASN A 230 -32.29 4.58 -17.89
CA ASN A 230 -32.28 3.74 -19.09
C ASN A 230 -32.85 2.33 -18.84
N ALA A 231 -33.96 2.24 -18.12
CA ALA A 231 -34.55 0.96 -17.72
C ALA A 231 -34.87 0.00 -18.89
N LEU A 232 -35.01 0.50 -20.10
CA LEU A 232 -35.28 -0.30 -21.31
C LEU A 232 -34.03 -1.01 -21.87
N ASN A 233 -32.84 -0.62 -21.49
CA ASN A 233 -31.57 -1.14 -22.05
C ASN A 233 -30.84 -2.11 -21.10
N TYR A 234 -31.33 -2.31 -19.88
CA TYR A 234 -30.74 -3.24 -18.91
C TYR A 234 -31.60 -4.50 -18.79
N SER A 235 -30.95 -5.66 -18.86
CA SER A 235 -31.61 -6.94 -18.61
C SER A 235 -31.74 -7.21 -17.09
N VAL A 236 -32.65 -8.11 -16.69
CA VAL A 236 -32.79 -8.54 -15.30
C VAL A 236 -31.49 -9.14 -14.76
N LYS A 237 -30.70 -9.78 -15.63
CA LYS A 237 -29.39 -10.35 -15.27
C LYS A 237 -28.36 -9.31 -14.88
N ASP A 238 -28.33 -8.17 -15.58
CA ASP A 238 -27.42 -7.06 -15.26
C ASP A 238 -27.75 -6.46 -13.87
N TYR A 239 -29.02 -6.52 -13.47
CA TYR A 239 -29.47 -6.12 -12.13
C TYR A 239 -29.02 -7.09 -11.04
N GLU A 240 -29.18 -8.38 -11.28
CA GLU A 240 -28.82 -9.43 -10.34
C GLU A 240 -27.31 -9.44 -10.11
N GLU A 241 -26.50 -9.33 -11.16
CA GLU A 241 -25.07 -9.35 -11.11
C GLU A 241 -24.50 -8.16 -10.28
N ILE A 242 -24.93 -6.94 -10.58
CA ILE A 242 -24.50 -5.74 -9.83
C ILE A 242 -25.02 -5.76 -8.38
N GLY A 243 -26.23 -6.25 -8.15
CA GLY A 243 -26.85 -6.31 -6.82
C GLY A 243 -26.22 -7.35 -5.92
N LEU A 244 -25.98 -8.56 -6.42
CA LEU A 244 -25.41 -9.66 -5.67
C LEU A 244 -23.97 -9.41 -5.29
N GLU A 245 -23.12 -8.99 -6.23
CA GLU A 245 -21.71 -8.68 -5.97
C GLU A 245 -21.51 -7.63 -4.86
N ASN A 246 -22.37 -6.60 -4.87
CA ASN A 246 -22.29 -5.55 -3.84
C ASN A 246 -22.88 -5.98 -2.49
N LEU A 247 -23.94 -6.79 -2.48
CA LEU A 247 -24.53 -7.33 -1.25
C LEU A 247 -23.58 -8.32 -0.57
N ASP A 248 -22.93 -9.19 -1.33
CA ASP A 248 -21.93 -10.13 -0.82
C ASP A 248 -20.76 -9.37 -0.19
N THR A 249 -20.24 -8.34 -0.86
CA THR A 249 -19.17 -7.50 -0.32
C THR A 249 -19.54 -6.83 1.00
N ILE A 250 -20.76 -6.29 1.12
CA ILE A 250 -21.24 -5.64 2.35
C ILE A 250 -21.46 -6.67 3.45
N SER A 251 -22.01 -7.83 3.12
CA SER A 251 -22.29 -8.92 4.05
C SER A 251 -20.97 -9.48 4.62
N ASP A 252 -20.02 -9.79 3.75
CA ASP A 252 -18.68 -10.27 4.11
C ASP A 252 -17.94 -9.27 5.01
N THR A 253 -18.01 -7.99 4.68
CA THR A 253 -17.41 -6.93 5.49
C THR A 253 -18.01 -6.88 6.89
N LYS A 254 -19.36 -6.95 6.97
CA LYS A 254 -20.07 -6.98 8.25
C LYS A 254 -19.64 -8.18 9.08
N GLU A 255 -19.60 -9.36 8.48
CA GLU A 255 -19.25 -10.61 9.18
C GLU A 255 -17.80 -10.60 9.67
N LYS A 256 -16.86 -10.19 8.83
CA LYS A 256 -15.43 -10.15 9.16
C LYS A 256 -15.10 -9.14 10.25
N PHE A 257 -15.66 -7.95 10.19
CA PHE A 257 -15.30 -6.87 11.12
C PHE A 257 -16.17 -6.85 12.39
N PHE A 258 -17.45 -7.18 12.33
CA PHE A 258 -18.34 -7.09 13.50
C PHE A 258 -18.37 -8.36 14.35
N LEU A 259 -18.47 -9.55 13.77
CA LEU A 259 -18.56 -10.79 14.54
C LEU A 259 -17.27 -11.12 15.28
N ARG A 260 -16.11 -10.91 14.66
CA ARG A 260 -14.83 -11.19 15.30
C ARG A 260 -14.44 -10.18 16.38
N THR A 261 -14.87 -8.93 16.25
CA THR A 261 -14.63 -7.90 17.27
C THR A 261 -15.47 -8.14 18.52
N CYS A 262 -16.71 -8.61 18.37
CA CYS A 262 -17.61 -8.93 19.50
C CYS A 262 -17.20 -10.18 20.26
N VAL A 263 -16.65 -11.21 19.60
CA VAL A 263 -16.31 -12.48 20.27
C VAL A 263 -15.13 -12.32 21.22
N ARG A 264 -14.19 -11.41 20.97
CA ARG A 264 -13.05 -11.15 21.88
C ARG A 264 -13.38 -10.29 23.12
N GLN A 265 -14.46 -9.51 23.11
CA GLN A 265 -14.87 -8.74 24.31
C GLN A 265 -15.43 -9.63 25.45
N HIS A 266 -15.72 -10.88 25.18
CA HIS A 266 -16.24 -11.85 26.19
C HIS A 266 -15.18 -12.81 26.71
N SER A 267 -13.91 -12.61 26.39
CA SER A 267 -12.78 -13.46 26.81
C SER A 267 -11.75 -12.72 27.71
N PHE A 268 -12.14 -11.61 28.34
CA PHE A 268 -11.37 -10.96 29.40
C PHE A 268 -12.15 -10.94 30.71
#